data_7f20baeff5a83206c114b84c22f5ae97
#
_entry.id   7f20baeff5a83206c114b84c22f5ae97
#
_cell.length_a   1.000
_cell.length_b   1.000
_cell.length_c   1.000
_cell.angle_alpha   90.00
_cell.angle_beta   90.00
_cell.angle_gamma   90.00
#
_symmetry.space_group_name_H-M   'P 1'
#
loop_
_entity.id
_entity.type
_entity.pdbx_description
1 polymer ?
#
loop_
_entity_poly.entity_id
_entity_poly.type
_entity_poly.pdbx_seq_one_letter_code
_entity_poly.pdbx_strand_id
1 'polypeptide(L)'
;MCIRDRYETIGYIRITTFSEQTSPGLQKAMDELRAETAEGLTGLVLDLRNNPGGLLSEAIRVSDAFLEKGEIVSTRGRGENDIQHAYARPGDISDGLPLVVLINSGSASASEIVAGALKDHRRAVVMGTRSFGKGSVQTITPMPGHGAMRLTTALYFTPSGVSIQAKGISPDIEVALARIEKLEGGLVREEDLRGALDNQEGGAEPTADNTASAEPKDPIEIDYQLARAVDLLRGLSVFNALSSKS
;
A
#
# COMPACT_ATOMS: atom_id res chain seq x y z
N MET A 1 -4.93 -1.04 14.03
CA MET A 1 -5.11 0.42 14.14
C MET A 1 -4.73 1.01 12.78
N CYS A 2 -5.60 1.84 12.22
CA CYS A 2 -5.32 2.55 10.96
C CYS A 2 -4.76 3.93 11.29
N ILE A 3 -3.68 4.31 10.63
CA ILE A 3 -3.13 5.66 10.63
C ILE A 3 -3.44 6.22 9.25
N ARG A 4 -3.97 7.43 9.16
CA ARG A 4 -4.24 8.10 7.89
C ARG A 4 -3.45 9.38 7.75
N ASP A 5 -3.16 9.73 6.52
CA ASP A 5 -2.55 10.99 6.12
C ASP A 5 -2.93 11.31 4.67
N ARG A 6 -2.55 12.47 4.17
CA ARG A 6 -2.84 12.92 2.82
C ARG A 6 -1.64 13.64 2.21
N TYR A 7 -1.37 13.29 0.96
CA TYR A 7 -0.32 13.92 0.15
C TYR A 7 -0.98 14.56 -1.08
N GLU A 8 -1.37 15.83 -0.95
CA GLU A 8 -2.18 16.55 -1.95
C GLU A 8 -3.52 15.83 -2.19
N THR A 9 -3.68 15.18 -3.35
CA THR A 9 -4.88 14.42 -3.75
C THR A 9 -4.71 12.90 -3.57
N ILE A 10 -3.59 12.44 -3.00
CA ILE A 10 -3.32 11.02 -2.73
C ILE A 10 -3.57 10.72 -1.28
N GLY A 11 -4.49 9.78 -1.02
CA GLY A 11 -4.76 9.26 0.31
C GLY A 11 -3.68 8.27 0.77
N TYR A 12 -3.35 8.29 2.04
CA TYR A 12 -2.44 7.33 2.68
C TYR A 12 -3.12 6.69 3.88
N ILE A 13 -3.20 5.37 3.89
CA ILE A 13 -3.73 4.59 5.00
C ILE A 13 -2.72 3.53 5.38
N ARG A 14 -2.32 3.52 6.66
CA ARG A 14 -1.43 2.51 7.21
C ARG A 14 -2.17 1.61 8.18
N ILE A 15 -2.11 0.30 7.94
CA ILE A 15 -2.62 -0.73 8.86
C ILE A 15 -1.42 -1.35 9.57
N THR A 16 -1.35 -1.16 10.89
CA THR A 16 -0.22 -1.65 11.72
C THR A 16 -0.43 -3.07 12.23
N THR A 17 -1.68 -3.53 12.33
CA THR A 17 -2.07 -4.88 12.74
C THR A 17 -3.52 -5.14 12.36
N PHE A 18 -3.90 -6.40 12.17
CA PHE A 18 -5.27 -6.80 11.86
C PHE A 18 -6.01 -7.23 13.13
N SER A 19 -6.92 -6.39 13.59
CA SER A 19 -7.80 -6.59 14.75
C SER A 19 -9.25 -6.29 14.34
N GLU A 20 -10.22 -6.58 15.19
CA GLU A 20 -11.66 -6.31 14.95
C GLU A 20 -11.97 -4.85 14.58
N GLN A 21 -11.07 -3.91 14.93
CA GLN A 21 -11.20 -2.50 14.61
C GLN A 21 -10.61 -2.11 13.25
N THR A 22 -10.02 -3.05 12.51
CA THR A 22 -9.30 -2.73 11.26
C THR A 22 -10.26 -2.33 10.13
N SER A 23 -11.28 -3.14 9.84
CA SER A 23 -12.26 -2.81 8.80
C SER A 23 -13.08 -1.56 9.12
N PRO A 24 -13.63 -1.38 10.33
CA PRO A 24 -14.28 -0.12 10.67
C PRO A 24 -13.35 1.09 10.60
N GLY A 25 -12.09 0.92 11.01
CA GLY A 25 -11.07 1.97 10.93
C GLY A 25 -10.69 2.33 9.49
N LEU A 26 -10.64 1.33 8.59
CA LEU A 26 -10.40 1.54 7.16
C LEU A 26 -11.53 2.34 6.52
N GLN A 27 -12.80 1.95 6.77
CA GLN A 27 -13.97 2.67 6.25
C GLN A 27 -13.96 4.12 6.71
N LYS A 28 -13.79 4.34 8.02
CA LYS A 28 -13.72 5.68 8.59
C LYS A 28 -12.60 6.51 7.97
N ALA A 29 -11.41 5.93 7.78
CA ALA A 29 -10.28 6.62 7.16
C ALA A 29 -10.57 7.04 5.70
N MET A 30 -11.24 6.18 4.94
CA MET A 30 -11.67 6.50 3.56
C MET A 30 -12.70 7.64 3.53
N ASP A 31 -13.70 7.60 4.42
CA ASP A 31 -14.74 8.64 4.49
C ASP A 31 -14.14 9.99 4.86
N GLU A 32 -13.20 10.02 5.81
CA GLU A 32 -12.49 11.23 6.22
C GLU A 32 -11.60 11.79 5.11
N LEU A 33 -10.82 10.92 4.42
CA LEU A 33 -9.98 11.34 3.29
C LEU A 33 -10.83 11.96 2.15
N ARG A 34 -12.00 11.38 1.85
CA ARG A 34 -12.91 11.95 0.86
C ARG A 34 -13.47 13.31 1.28
N ALA A 35 -13.84 13.45 2.56
CA ALA A 35 -14.37 14.70 3.08
C ALA A 35 -13.32 15.84 3.11
N GLU A 36 -12.05 15.50 3.34
CA GLU A 36 -10.95 16.47 3.40
C GLU A 36 -10.38 16.86 2.04
N THR A 37 -10.71 16.13 0.96
CA THR A 37 -10.16 16.36 -0.38
C THR A 37 -11.23 16.98 -1.29
N ALA A 38 -11.30 18.31 -1.33
CA ALA A 38 -12.32 19.05 -2.09
C ALA A 38 -12.30 18.74 -3.60
N GLU A 39 -11.12 18.47 -4.16
CA GLU A 39 -10.92 18.12 -5.59
C GLU A 39 -11.09 16.62 -5.87
N GLY A 40 -11.37 15.82 -4.84
CA GLY A 40 -11.42 14.36 -4.92
C GLY A 40 -10.04 13.70 -4.85
N LEU A 41 -10.03 12.44 -4.42
CA LEU A 41 -8.81 11.63 -4.40
C LEU A 41 -8.47 11.16 -5.82
N THR A 42 -7.18 11.16 -6.14
CA THR A 42 -6.64 10.65 -7.42
C THR A 42 -5.90 9.33 -7.28
N GLY A 43 -5.65 8.88 -6.07
CA GLY A 43 -5.00 7.61 -5.77
C GLY A 43 -4.94 7.32 -4.28
N LEU A 44 -4.60 6.09 -3.94
CA LEU A 44 -4.53 5.61 -2.56
C LEU A 44 -3.27 4.76 -2.34
N VAL A 45 -2.57 4.99 -1.23
CA VAL A 45 -1.50 4.13 -0.73
C VAL A 45 -1.99 3.38 0.50
N LEU A 46 -1.98 2.05 0.45
CA LEU A 46 -2.22 1.16 1.58
C LEU A 46 -0.89 0.62 2.10
N ASP A 47 -0.45 1.12 3.25
CA ASP A 47 0.84 0.72 3.84
C ASP A 47 0.67 -0.43 4.83
N LEU A 48 1.20 -1.59 4.45
CA LEU A 48 1.26 -2.81 5.25
C LEU A 48 2.67 -3.14 5.73
N ARG A 49 3.63 -2.24 5.58
CA ARG A 49 5.02 -2.45 6.03
C ARG A 49 5.07 -2.60 7.56
N ASN A 50 5.90 -3.53 8.01
CA ASN A 50 6.08 -3.87 9.43
C ASN A 50 4.77 -4.31 10.13
N ASN A 51 3.78 -4.80 9.37
CA ASN A 51 2.54 -5.35 9.90
C ASN A 51 2.66 -6.89 10.00
N PRO A 52 2.77 -7.47 11.19
CA PRO A 52 2.97 -8.90 11.38
C PRO A 52 1.70 -9.74 11.09
N GLY A 53 0.60 -9.10 10.69
CA GLY A 53 -0.69 -9.72 10.45
C GLY A 53 -1.67 -9.55 11.60
N GLY A 54 -2.46 -10.58 11.84
CA GLY A 54 -3.51 -10.62 12.86
C GLY A 54 -4.67 -11.51 12.44
N LEU A 55 -5.91 -11.06 12.62
CA LEU A 55 -7.10 -11.83 12.34
C LEU A 55 -7.30 -12.08 10.84
N LEU A 56 -7.49 -13.36 10.47
CA LEU A 56 -7.82 -13.76 9.10
C LEU A 56 -9.12 -13.09 8.61
N SER A 57 -10.13 -13.04 9.47
CA SER A 57 -11.40 -12.40 9.12
C SER A 57 -11.25 -10.94 8.71
N GLU A 58 -10.31 -10.22 9.34
CA GLU A 58 -10.04 -8.83 8.99
C GLU A 58 -9.21 -8.69 7.70
N ALA A 59 -8.28 -9.63 7.44
CA ALA A 59 -7.62 -9.67 6.14
C ALA A 59 -8.61 -9.88 4.99
N ILE A 60 -9.58 -10.80 5.18
CA ILE A 60 -10.65 -11.03 4.21
C ILE A 60 -11.49 -9.76 4.03
N ARG A 61 -11.93 -9.10 5.11
CA ARG A 61 -12.75 -7.88 5.03
C ARG A 61 -12.02 -6.71 4.38
N VAL A 62 -10.71 -6.53 4.68
CA VAL A 62 -9.89 -5.48 4.06
C VAL A 62 -9.69 -5.76 2.57
N SER A 63 -9.48 -7.03 2.18
CA SER A 63 -9.39 -7.38 0.76
C SER A 63 -10.73 -7.20 0.05
N ASP A 64 -11.84 -7.64 0.68
CA ASP A 64 -13.22 -7.49 0.21
C ASP A 64 -13.55 -6.02 -0.07
N ALA A 65 -13.11 -5.12 0.80
CA ALA A 65 -13.34 -3.68 0.68
C ALA A 65 -12.79 -3.04 -0.61
N PHE A 66 -11.83 -3.67 -1.28
CA PHE A 66 -11.21 -3.17 -2.51
C PHE A 66 -11.50 -4.04 -3.75
N LEU A 67 -12.22 -5.14 -3.58
CA LEU A 67 -12.48 -6.10 -4.66
C LEU A 67 -13.99 -6.18 -4.96
N GLU A 68 -14.33 -6.27 -6.24
CA GLU A 68 -15.72 -6.45 -6.68
C GLU A 68 -16.15 -7.93 -6.71
N LYS A 69 -15.22 -8.85 -6.87
CA LYS A 69 -15.48 -10.29 -7.01
C LYS A 69 -14.21 -11.11 -6.97
N GLY A 70 -14.37 -12.42 -6.88
CA GLY A 70 -13.31 -13.41 -6.99
C GLY A 70 -12.84 -13.92 -5.62
N GLU A 71 -11.96 -14.91 -5.65
CA GLU A 71 -11.37 -15.50 -4.46
C GLU A 71 -10.39 -14.51 -3.82
N ILE A 72 -10.41 -14.41 -2.48
CA ILE A 72 -9.46 -13.61 -1.71
C ILE A 72 -8.30 -14.50 -1.24
N VAL A 73 -8.64 -15.64 -0.65
CA VAL A 73 -7.69 -16.59 -0.10
C VAL A 73 -8.30 -17.97 0.01
N SER A 74 -7.52 -19.01 -0.19
CA SER A 74 -7.91 -20.35 0.23
C SER A 74 -6.99 -20.90 1.32
N THR A 75 -7.57 -21.75 2.18
CA THR A 75 -6.81 -22.52 3.16
C THR A 75 -6.88 -23.99 2.80
N ARG A 76 -5.74 -24.69 2.89
CA ARG A 76 -5.68 -26.13 2.60
C ARG A 76 -5.06 -26.85 3.81
N GLY A 77 -5.85 -27.72 4.43
CA GLY A 77 -5.44 -28.58 5.51
C GLY A 77 -4.70 -29.83 5.06
N ARG A 78 -4.65 -30.86 5.92
CA ARG A 78 -3.98 -32.11 5.61
C ARG A 78 -4.80 -33.08 4.75
N GLY A 79 -6.13 -32.99 4.83
CA GLY A 79 -7.03 -33.81 4.03
C GLY A 79 -7.30 -33.22 2.67
N GLU A 80 -7.47 -34.03 1.63
CA GLU A 80 -7.76 -33.58 0.27
C GLU A 80 -9.03 -32.73 0.17
N ASN A 81 -9.99 -32.95 1.08
CA ASN A 81 -11.26 -32.21 1.15
C ASN A 81 -11.25 -31.07 2.18
N ASP A 82 -10.10 -30.80 2.83
CA ASP A 82 -9.98 -29.76 3.85
C ASP A 82 -9.52 -28.45 3.22
N ILE A 83 -10.33 -27.97 2.28
CA ILE A 83 -10.09 -26.72 1.55
C ILE A 83 -11.24 -25.76 1.86
N GLN A 84 -10.89 -24.54 2.29
CA GLN A 84 -11.86 -23.47 2.50
C GLN A 84 -11.46 -22.27 1.61
N HIS A 85 -12.46 -21.64 1.02
CA HIS A 85 -12.29 -20.48 0.16
C HIS A 85 -13.03 -19.28 0.74
N ALA A 86 -12.42 -18.12 0.67
CA ALA A 86 -13.07 -16.84 0.94
C ALA A 86 -13.15 -16.03 -0.35
N TYR A 87 -14.32 -15.44 -0.60
CA TYR A 87 -14.61 -14.69 -1.83
C TYR A 87 -15.00 -13.26 -1.52
N ALA A 88 -14.66 -12.37 -2.43
CA ALA A 88 -15.08 -10.98 -2.40
C ALA A 88 -16.54 -10.81 -2.82
N ARG A 89 -17.16 -9.78 -2.26
CA ARG A 89 -18.51 -9.29 -2.59
C ARG A 89 -18.40 -7.93 -3.27
N PRO A 90 -19.38 -7.57 -4.13
CA PRO A 90 -19.36 -6.27 -4.80
C PRO A 90 -19.34 -5.09 -3.81
N GLY A 91 -18.51 -4.09 -4.09
CA GLY A 91 -18.43 -2.87 -3.31
C GLY A 91 -17.01 -2.37 -3.03
N ASP A 92 -16.31 -1.89 -4.05
CA ASP A 92 -15.00 -1.23 -3.86
C ASP A 92 -15.15 0.13 -3.18
N ILE A 93 -14.68 0.23 -1.91
CA ILE A 93 -14.76 1.47 -1.12
C ILE A 93 -13.93 2.62 -1.69
N SER A 94 -13.04 2.38 -2.62
CA SER A 94 -12.22 3.40 -3.27
C SER A 94 -12.77 3.85 -4.63
N ASP A 95 -13.92 3.31 -5.06
CA ASP A 95 -14.55 3.62 -6.36
C ASP A 95 -13.58 3.44 -7.55
N GLY A 96 -12.72 2.42 -7.49
CA GLY A 96 -11.76 2.11 -8.55
C GLY A 96 -10.54 3.03 -8.59
N LEU A 97 -10.28 3.85 -7.60
CA LEU A 97 -9.05 4.67 -7.53
C LEU A 97 -7.80 3.81 -7.73
N PRO A 98 -6.78 4.32 -8.44
CA PRO A 98 -5.46 3.70 -8.47
C PRO A 98 -4.95 3.42 -7.06
N LEU A 99 -4.52 2.17 -6.81
CA LEU A 99 -4.12 1.70 -5.49
C LEU A 99 -2.69 1.16 -5.53
N VAL A 100 -1.87 1.61 -4.60
CA VAL A 100 -0.54 1.05 -4.31
C VAL A 100 -0.55 0.41 -2.94
N VAL A 101 -0.04 -0.82 -2.83
CA VAL A 101 0.16 -1.53 -1.56
C VAL A 101 1.64 -1.59 -1.24
N LEU A 102 2.06 -1.02 -0.11
CA LEU A 102 3.44 -1.09 0.36
C LEU A 102 3.65 -2.28 1.28
N ILE A 103 4.66 -3.10 0.97
CA ILE A 103 5.08 -4.25 1.79
C ILE A 103 6.59 -4.26 2.04
N ASN A 104 7.00 -4.96 3.09
CA ASN A 104 8.41 -5.27 3.36
C ASN A 104 8.55 -6.61 4.11
N SER A 105 9.77 -6.97 4.49
CA SER A 105 10.05 -8.20 5.25
C SER A 105 9.35 -8.30 6.62
N GLY A 106 8.81 -7.20 7.14
CA GLY A 106 7.98 -7.18 8.35
C GLY A 106 6.49 -7.39 8.07
N SER A 107 6.05 -7.45 6.80
CA SER A 107 4.68 -7.76 6.39
C SER A 107 4.47 -9.27 6.40
N ALA A 108 3.56 -9.77 7.26
CA ALA A 108 3.37 -11.21 7.44
C ALA A 108 1.90 -11.61 7.55
N SER A 109 1.58 -12.88 7.22
CA SER A 109 0.28 -13.52 7.47
C SER A 109 -0.90 -12.73 6.84
N ALA A 110 -1.78 -12.11 7.63
CA ALA A 110 -2.93 -11.32 7.16
C ALA A 110 -2.52 -10.23 6.15
N SER A 111 -1.36 -9.57 6.35
CA SER A 111 -0.83 -8.57 5.40
C SER A 111 -0.49 -9.21 4.05
N GLU A 112 0.02 -10.43 4.06
CA GLU A 112 0.37 -11.17 2.86
C GLU A 112 -0.88 -11.66 2.10
N ILE A 113 -1.95 -11.98 2.84
CA ILE A 113 -3.25 -12.31 2.24
C ILE A 113 -3.78 -11.09 1.49
N VAL A 114 -3.81 -9.91 2.12
CA VAL A 114 -4.29 -8.68 1.48
C VAL A 114 -3.44 -8.33 0.25
N ALA A 115 -2.12 -8.29 0.42
CA ALA A 115 -1.22 -7.95 -0.69
C ALA A 115 -1.32 -8.96 -1.85
N GLY A 116 -1.39 -10.26 -1.55
CA GLY A 116 -1.52 -11.31 -2.54
C GLY A 116 -2.86 -11.27 -3.29
N ALA A 117 -3.97 -11.06 -2.58
CA ALA A 117 -5.29 -10.95 -3.18
C ALA A 117 -5.36 -9.75 -4.13
N LEU A 118 -4.99 -8.56 -3.67
CA LEU A 118 -5.04 -7.33 -4.48
C LEU A 118 -4.09 -7.39 -5.68
N LYS A 119 -2.93 -8.02 -5.54
CA LYS A 119 -1.98 -8.27 -6.63
C LYS A 119 -2.55 -9.22 -7.68
N ASP A 120 -3.02 -10.41 -7.26
CA ASP A 120 -3.50 -11.44 -8.18
C ASP A 120 -4.72 -10.97 -8.98
N HIS A 121 -5.59 -10.15 -8.37
CA HIS A 121 -6.71 -9.49 -9.03
C HIS A 121 -6.29 -8.26 -9.85
N ARG A 122 -5.03 -7.88 -9.86
CA ARG A 122 -4.54 -6.65 -10.52
C ARG A 122 -5.29 -5.40 -10.06
N ARG A 123 -5.79 -5.43 -8.81
CA ARG A 123 -6.49 -4.28 -8.22
C ARG A 123 -5.51 -3.23 -7.71
N ALA A 124 -4.32 -3.66 -7.29
CA ALA A 124 -3.28 -2.77 -6.79
C ALA A 124 -1.92 -3.12 -7.37
N VAL A 125 -1.04 -2.14 -7.44
CA VAL A 125 0.39 -2.33 -7.65
C VAL A 125 1.05 -2.55 -6.30
N VAL A 126 1.69 -3.69 -6.11
CA VAL A 126 2.43 -4.00 -4.88
C VAL A 126 3.86 -3.50 -5.00
N MET A 127 4.29 -2.64 -4.08
CA MET A 127 5.62 -2.02 -4.08
C MET A 127 6.37 -2.26 -2.76
N GLY A 128 7.69 -2.17 -2.82
CA GLY A 128 8.57 -2.30 -1.65
C GLY A 128 9.51 -3.48 -1.77
N THR A 129 9.63 -4.31 -0.73
CA THR A 129 10.48 -5.51 -0.73
C THR A 129 9.64 -6.74 -0.40
N ARG A 130 10.15 -7.92 -0.75
CA ARG A 130 9.45 -9.20 -0.50
C ARG A 130 9.02 -9.32 0.96
N SER A 131 7.78 -9.80 1.17
CA SER A 131 7.20 -10.03 2.50
C SER A 131 7.83 -11.23 3.22
N PHE A 132 7.40 -11.47 4.44
CA PHE A 132 8.02 -12.44 5.37
C PHE A 132 7.85 -13.90 4.92
N GLY A 133 6.66 -14.30 4.45
CA GLY A 133 6.37 -15.69 4.06
C GLY A 133 5.74 -16.52 5.17
N LYS A 134 4.84 -15.96 5.98
CA LYS A 134 4.08 -16.70 7.00
C LYS A 134 2.74 -17.13 6.43
N GLY A 135 2.71 -18.27 5.76
CA GLY A 135 1.51 -18.86 5.16
C GLY A 135 0.81 -19.92 6.00
N SER A 136 1.12 -20.05 7.29
CA SER A 136 0.54 -21.10 8.15
C SER A 136 -0.66 -20.60 8.95
N VAL A 137 -1.76 -21.39 8.92
CA VAL A 137 -2.94 -21.25 9.78
C VAL A 137 -2.67 -21.88 11.13
N GLN A 138 -2.83 -21.12 12.20
CA GLN A 138 -2.69 -21.62 13.57
C GLN A 138 -4.06 -21.67 14.25
N THR A 139 -4.45 -22.87 14.68
CA THR A 139 -5.68 -23.09 15.46
C THR A 139 -5.32 -23.20 16.93
N ILE A 140 -6.06 -22.48 17.77
CA ILE A 140 -5.94 -22.55 19.23
C ILE A 140 -7.06 -23.46 19.74
N THR A 141 -6.69 -24.61 20.30
CA THR A 141 -7.63 -25.57 20.88
C THR A 141 -7.55 -25.49 22.40
N PRO A 142 -8.61 -25.01 23.08
CA PRO A 142 -8.66 -24.99 24.55
C PRO A 142 -8.56 -26.42 25.10
N MET A 143 -7.74 -26.61 26.15
CA MET A 143 -7.65 -27.85 26.91
C MET A 143 -8.19 -27.60 28.31
N PRO A 144 -9.36 -28.14 28.67
CA PRO A 144 -9.98 -27.92 29.98
C PRO A 144 -9.00 -28.23 31.12
N GLY A 145 -8.77 -27.26 32.00
CA GLY A 145 -7.86 -27.40 33.16
C GLY A 145 -6.36 -27.27 32.85
N HIS A 146 -5.94 -27.17 31.57
CA HIS A 146 -4.53 -27.20 31.15
C HIS A 146 -4.12 -26.08 30.17
N GLY A 147 -4.93 -25.03 30.00
CA GLY A 147 -4.64 -23.94 29.09
C GLY A 147 -5.11 -24.20 27.66
N ALA A 148 -4.29 -23.90 26.65
CA ALA A 148 -4.65 -24.10 25.25
C ALA A 148 -3.45 -24.55 24.42
N MET A 149 -3.71 -25.37 23.42
CA MET A 149 -2.73 -25.88 22.47
C MET A 149 -2.83 -25.08 21.16
N ARG A 150 -1.69 -24.62 20.64
CA ARG A 150 -1.62 -23.96 19.34
C ARG A 150 -0.99 -24.93 18.32
N LEU A 151 -1.74 -25.25 17.28
CA LEU A 151 -1.30 -26.15 16.22
C LEU A 151 -1.40 -25.48 14.85
N THR A 152 -0.44 -25.80 13.97
CA THR A 152 -0.57 -25.48 12.54
C THR A 152 -1.46 -26.52 11.89
N THR A 153 -2.62 -26.09 11.36
CA THR A 153 -3.65 -26.97 10.79
C THR A 153 -3.78 -26.87 9.30
N ALA A 154 -3.42 -25.74 8.69
CA ALA A 154 -3.55 -25.51 7.25
C ALA A 154 -2.49 -24.50 6.75
N LEU A 155 -2.41 -24.34 5.43
CA LEU A 155 -1.63 -23.32 4.75
C LEU A 155 -2.54 -22.37 3.97
N TYR A 156 -2.12 -21.11 3.85
CA TYR A 156 -2.76 -20.09 3.02
C TYR A 156 -2.22 -20.13 1.59
N PHE A 157 -3.15 -19.95 0.64
CA PHE A 157 -2.86 -19.81 -0.78
C PHE A 157 -3.53 -18.55 -1.33
N THR A 158 -2.83 -17.84 -2.21
CA THR A 158 -3.38 -16.69 -2.92
C THR A 158 -4.40 -17.14 -3.98
N PRO A 159 -5.19 -16.21 -4.56
CA PRO A 159 -6.14 -16.55 -5.63
C PRO A 159 -5.52 -17.29 -6.82
N SER A 160 -4.27 -17.00 -7.15
CA SER A 160 -3.51 -17.72 -8.20
C SER A 160 -3.07 -19.12 -7.77
N GLY A 161 -3.39 -19.57 -6.56
CA GLY A 161 -3.02 -20.88 -6.02
C GLY A 161 -1.58 -20.98 -5.52
N VAL A 162 -0.91 -19.87 -5.34
CA VAL A 162 0.48 -19.84 -4.84
C VAL A 162 0.47 -19.89 -3.32
N SER A 163 1.24 -20.82 -2.74
CA SER A 163 1.42 -20.88 -1.29
C SER A 163 2.26 -19.71 -0.77
N ILE A 164 1.77 -19.04 0.26
CA ILE A 164 2.48 -17.94 0.93
C ILE A 164 3.64 -18.48 1.79
N GLN A 165 3.53 -19.74 2.28
CA GLN A 165 4.48 -20.32 3.24
C GLN A 165 5.91 -20.36 2.69
N ALA A 166 6.84 -19.74 3.41
CA ALA A 166 8.27 -19.62 3.12
C ALA A 166 8.61 -18.89 1.80
N LYS A 167 7.59 -18.48 1.03
CA LYS A 167 7.74 -17.78 -0.25
C LYS A 167 7.47 -16.29 -0.12
N GLY A 168 6.43 -15.92 0.65
CA GLY A 168 5.96 -14.55 0.76
C GLY A 168 5.35 -14.01 -0.53
N ILE A 169 5.07 -12.72 -0.52
CA ILE A 169 4.59 -11.97 -1.68
C ILE A 169 5.75 -11.13 -2.20
N SER A 170 6.11 -11.34 -3.46
CA SER A 170 7.07 -10.48 -4.16
C SER A 170 6.36 -9.24 -4.68
N PRO A 171 6.93 -8.04 -4.54
CA PRO A 171 6.33 -6.83 -5.09
C PRO A 171 6.32 -6.87 -6.62
N ASP A 172 5.46 -6.07 -7.25
CA ASP A 172 5.49 -5.81 -8.71
C ASP A 172 6.61 -4.84 -9.05
N ILE A 173 6.84 -3.86 -8.15
CA ILE A 173 7.93 -2.90 -8.27
C ILE A 173 8.78 -3.01 -7.00
N GLU A 174 9.99 -3.51 -7.16
CA GLU A 174 10.94 -3.59 -6.06
C GLU A 174 11.53 -2.22 -5.76
N VAL A 175 11.34 -1.77 -4.51
CA VAL A 175 11.88 -0.51 -4.00
C VAL A 175 12.62 -0.82 -2.70
N ALA A 176 13.93 -0.79 -2.74
CA ALA A 176 14.77 -0.99 -1.56
C ALA A 176 14.58 0.13 -0.53
N LEU A 177 14.89 -0.16 0.73
CA LEU A 177 14.99 0.88 1.76
C LEU A 177 16.19 1.78 1.42
N ALA A 178 15.95 3.08 1.28
CA ALA A 178 16.99 4.07 1.02
C ALA A 178 16.70 5.35 1.81
N ARG A 179 17.71 6.16 2.02
CA ARG A 179 17.57 7.54 2.51
C ARG A 179 17.76 8.48 1.34
N ILE A 180 16.92 9.50 1.28
CA ILE A 180 17.06 10.59 0.32
C ILE A 180 18.01 11.61 0.95
N GLU A 181 19.14 11.87 0.30
CA GLU A 181 20.02 12.99 0.65
C GLU A 181 19.84 14.07 -0.41
N LYS A 182 19.41 15.27 0.01
CA LYS A 182 19.38 16.45 -0.88
C LYS A 182 20.83 16.86 -1.13
N LEU A 183 21.25 16.80 -2.39
CA LEU A 183 22.56 17.29 -2.78
C LEU A 183 22.53 18.83 -2.77
N GLU A 184 23.38 19.44 -1.93
CA GLU A 184 23.63 20.88 -1.98
C GLU A 184 24.50 21.16 -3.18
N GLY A 185 23.97 21.86 -4.16
CA GLY A 185 24.70 22.27 -5.37
C GLY A 185 23.73 22.82 -6.39
N GLY A 186 23.75 24.11 -6.60
CA GLY A 186 22.94 24.74 -7.64
C GLY A 186 23.32 24.19 -9.02
N LEU A 187 22.37 23.56 -9.68
CA LEU A 187 22.49 23.28 -11.11
C LEU A 187 22.48 24.62 -11.81
N VAL A 188 23.61 24.96 -12.45
CA VAL A 188 23.72 26.15 -13.28
C VAL A 188 22.76 26.04 -14.44
N ARG A 189 21.80 26.95 -14.55
CA ARG A 189 20.87 27.04 -15.66
C ARG A 189 21.36 28.01 -16.70
N GLU A 190 20.78 28.02 -17.90
CA GLU A 190 21.09 28.94 -18.97
C GLU A 190 20.95 30.39 -18.51
N GLU A 191 19.93 30.70 -17.71
CA GLU A 191 19.68 32.02 -17.11
C GLU A 191 20.79 32.51 -16.15
N ASP A 192 21.55 31.56 -15.56
CA ASP A 192 22.66 31.84 -14.65
C ASP A 192 23.99 32.06 -15.39
N LEU A 193 24.03 31.83 -16.70
CA LEU A 193 25.24 31.96 -17.50
C LEU A 193 25.51 33.41 -17.86
N ARG A 194 26.78 33.78 -17.83
CA ARG A 194 27.22 35.13 -18.25
C ARG A 194 26.94 35.34 -19.73
N GLY A 195 25.92 36.17 -20.06
CA GLY A 195 25.52 36.45 -21.43
C GLY A 195 24.31 35.60 -21.87
N ALA A 196 23.55 35.02 -20.93
CA ALA A 196 22.27 34.40 -21.20
C ALA A 196 21.35 35.36 -21.95
N LEU A 197 20.56 34.81 -22.90
CA LEU A 197 19.61 35.60 -23.66
C LEU A 197 18.28 35.68 -22.88
N ASP A 198 17.76 36.90 -22.76
CA ASP A 198 16.44 37.12 -22.14
C ASP A 198 15.33 36.44 -22.95
N ASN A 199 14.42 35.74 -22.27
CA ASN A 199 13.25 35.19 -22.90
C ASN A 199 12.28 36.31 -23.31
N GLN A 200 11.97 36.42 -24.61
CA GLN A 200 11.12 37.48 -25.16
C GLN A 200 9.61 37.27 -24.86
N GLU A 201 9.20 36.11 -24.33
CA GLU A 201 7.81 35.74 -24.08
C GLU A 201 7.34 35.86 -22.63
N GLY A 202 7.96 36.73 -21.82
CA GLY A 202 7.47 37.07 -20.49
C GLY A 202 8.42 36.70 -19.37
N GLY A 203 8.68 37.66 -18.51
CA GLY A 203 9.63 37.59 -17.43
C GLY A 203 9.42 36.40 -16.51
N ALA A 204 10.46 35.62 -16.32
CA ALA A 204 10.54 34.65 -15.25
C ALA A 204 10.46 35.40 -13.92
N GLU A 205 9.49 35.12 -13.10
CA GLU A 205 9.55 35.50 -11.69
C GLU A 205 10.81 34.85 -11.10
N PRO A 206 11.66 35.61 -10.39
CA PRO A 206 12.82 35.03 -9.75
C PRO A 206 12.33 34.00 -8.70
N THR A 207 12.52 32.73 -9.00
CA THR A 207 12.33 31.69 -8.00
C THR A 207 13.37 31.92 -6.91
N ALA A 208 12.92 32.47 -5.79
CA ALA A 208 13.75 32.69 -4.61
C ALA A 208 14.41 31.35 -4.26
N ASP A 209 15.75 31.39 -4.33
CA ASP A 209 16.62 30.31 -3.83
C ASP A 209 16.39 30.15 -2.33
N ASN A 210 15.51 29.24 -1.96
CA ASN A 210 15.26 28.93 -0.56
C ASN A 210 16.35 27.95 -0.07
N THR A 211 17.55 28.47 0.11
CA THR A 211 18.59 27.87 0.96
C THR A 211 18.18 28.00 2.44
N ALA A 212 17.09 27.39 2.81
CA ALA A 212 16.78 27.16 4.21
C ALA A 212 17.03 25.67 4.48
N SER A 213 18.03 25.38 5.29
CA SER A 213 18.21 24.11 5.98
C SER A 213 17.01 23.88 6.90
N ALA A 214 15.86 23.53 6.33
CA ALA A 214 14.72 23.09 7.08
C ALA A 214 14.83 21.57 7.26
N GLU A 215 14.75 21.11 8.51
CA GLU A 215 14.52 19.71 8.81
C GLU A 215 13.33 19.22 7.96
N PRO A 216 13.40 18.01 7.39
CA PRO A 216 12.34 17.49 6.54
C PRO A 216 11.02 17.49 7.32
N LYS A 217 10.08 18.34 6.91
CA LYS A 217 8.78 18.52 7.58
C LYS A 217 7.75 17.52 7.08
N ASP A 218 8.01 16.86 5.95
CA ASP A 218 7.07 15.94 5.31
C ASP A 218 7.60 14.50 5.40
N PRO A 219 6.82 13.53 5.91
CA PRO A 219 7.17 12.12 5.92
C PRO A 219 7.62 11.57 4.56
N ILE A 220 7.14 12.11 3.46
CA ILE A 220 7.59 11.76 2.09
C ILE A 220 9.08 12.06 1.89
N GLU A 221 9.59 13.15 2.44
CA GLU A 221 11.00 13.51 2.28
C GLU A 221 11.94 12.53 2.95
N ILE A 222 11.45 11.76 3.92
CA ILE A 222 12.22 10.78 4.70
C ILE A 222 12.02 9.36 4.19
N ASP A 223 10.81 9.02 3.73
CA ASP A 223 10.42 7.67 3.35
C ASP A 223 10.49 7.47 1.83
N TYR A 224 11.63 6.97 1.36
CA TYR A 224 11.87 6.73 -0.07
C TYR A 224 10.83 5.83 -0.73
N GLN A 225 10.38 4.75 -0.05
CA GLN A 225 9.39 3.83 -0.61
C GLN A 225 8.02 4.51 -0.76
N LEU A 226 7.63 5.31 0.22
CA LEU A 226 6.39 6.09 0.16
C LEU A 226 6.47 7.16 -0.93
N ALA A 227 7.60 7.87 -1.05
CA ALA A 227 7.83 8.83 -2.13
C ALA A 227 7.63 8.20 -3.51
N ARG A 228 8.21 6.99 -3.74
CA ARG A 228 8.04 6.28 -5.01
C ARG A 228 6.60 5.85 -5.28
N ALA A 229 5.84 5.46 -4.24
CA ALA A 229 4.43 5.12 -4.37
C ALA A 229 3.58 6.35 -4.77
N VAL A 230 3.84 7.48 -4.13
CA VAL A 230 3.16 8.76 -4.45
C VAL A 230 3.51 9.23 -5.87
N ASP A 231 4.78 9.15 -6.28
CA ASP A 231 5.20 9.52 -7.64
C ASP A 231 4.55 8.65 -8.71
N LEU A 232 4.40 7.32 -8.45
CA LEU A 232 3.69 6.43 -9.37
C LEU A 232 2.22 6.88 -9.53
N LEU A 233 1.53 7.16 -8.42
CA LEU A 233 0.12 7.57 -8.46
C LEU A 233 -0.05 8.93 -9.13
N ARG A 234 0.85 9.89 -8.89
CA ARG A 234 0.87 11.18 -9.61
C ARG A 234 1.08 10.99 -11.10
N GLY A 235 2.04 10.14 -11.48
CA GLY A 235 2.29 9.83 -12.89
C GLY A 235 1.07 9.23 -13.58
N LEU A 236 0.36 8.30 -12.92
CA LEU A 236 -0.88 7.71 -13.44
C LEU A 236 -1.99 8.76 -13.58
N SER A 237 -2.14 9.66 -12.62
CA SER A 237 -3.13 10.74 -12.67
C SER A 237 -2.88 11.69 -13.86
N VAL A 238 -1.62 12.12 -14.06
CA VAL A 238 -1.23 12.96 -15.20
C VAL A 238 -1.49 12.25 -16.53
N PHE A 239 -1.10 10.97 -16.64
CA PHE A 239 -1.31 10.19 -17.85
C PHE A 239 -2.80 10.03 -18.21
N ASN A 240 -3.64 9.73 -17.22
CA ASN A 240 -5.07 9.59 -17.40
C ASN A 240 -5.73 10.92 -17.83
N ALA A 241 -5.29 12.06 -17.25
CA ALA A 241 -5.76 13.38 -17.63
C ALA A 241 -5.38 13.76 -19.07
N LEU A 242 -4.24 13.31 -19.58
CA LEU A 242 -3.84 13.50 -20.97
C LEU A 242 -4.68 12.63 -21.92
N SER A 243 -4.94 11.38 -21.54
CA SER A 243 -5.69 10.41 -22.34
C SER A 243 -7.20 10.79 -22.46
N SER A 244 -7.76 11.47 -21.46
CA SER A 244 -9.17 11.91 -21.46
C SER A 244 -9.43 13.15 -22.34
N LYS A 245 -8.37 13.84 -22.81
CA LYS A 245 -8.44 15.02 -23.66
C LYS A 245 -8.25 14.71 -25.17
N SER A 246 -7.96 13.45 -25.49
CA SER A 246 -7.83 12.96 -26.87
C SER A 246 -9.11 12.28 -27.34
#